data_ada026a1df4b9694b06f383d198d3b61
#
_entry.id   ada026a1df4b9694b06f383d198d3b61
#
_cell.length_a   1.000
_cell.length_b   1.000
_cell.length_c   1.000
_cell.angle_alpha   90.00
_cell.angle_beta   90.00
_cell.angle_gamma   90.00
#
_symmetry.space_group_name_H-M   'P 1'
#
loop_
_entity.id
_entity.type
_entity.pdbx_description
1 polymer ?
#
loop_
_entity_poly.entity_id
_entity_poly.type
_entity_poly.pdbx_seq_one_letter_code
_entity_poly.pdbx_strand_id
1 'polypeptide(L)'
;LNTLIKIPITILSLCCIFSCKTQHFETPEYGKNEAEKVFEIKKVHNFRAVGNIKNTEGRTLKEGIFYRSAHLHKLKKKSFDQIGQLGITEVIDLRNSKEISQSPDQIPNGITYKKYSAFEDEGDQLSQARKLVLKGKVNASDADKRMIDFYREYVTENPEIIKTIITEIMESEKPILYHCTAGKDRTGIVTALILMILKFDKETIYNEYLLSNNFRKPLVEKRLRLANNLHFLYPKMDLQVLEKLSWIEKRYLDAAFEEINKKYGSIDAYIQQVLGISEVKRAQYIQKFTH
;
A
#
# COMPACT_ATOMS: atom_id res chain seq x y z
N LEU A 1 -75.19 -8.65 -36.05
CA LEU A 1 -74.93 -7.30 -35.54
C LEU A 1 -73.73 -7.37 -34.56
N ASN A 2 -72.60 -6.91 -35.03
CA ASN A 2 -71.33 -6.87 -34.36
C ASN A 2 -71.29 -5.67 -33.43
N THR A 3 -71.01 -5.90 -32.18
CA THR A 3 -70.63 -4.80 -31.22
C THR A 3 -69.23 -5.09 -30.73
N LEU A 4 -68.25 -4.36 -31.27
CA LEU A 4 -66.84 -4.34 -30.88
C LEU A 4 -66.72 -3.56 -29.55
N ILE A 5 -66.35 -4.25 -28.50
CA ILE A 5 -65.92 -3.64 -27.24
C ILE A 5 -64.47 -3.18 -27.39
N LYS A 6 -64.26 -1.86 -27.43
CA LYS A 6 -62.91 -1.25 -27.34
C LYS A 6 -62.48 -1.20 -25.89
N ILE A 7 -61.44 -1.98 -25.56
CA ILE A 7 -60.74 -1.88 -24.25
C ILE A 7 -59.63 -0.81 -24.43
N PRO A 8 -59.58 0.24 -23.64
CA PRO A 8 -58.44 1.16 -23.67
C PRO A 8 -57.28 0.52 -22.91
N ILE A 9 -56.19 0.22 -23.59
CA ILE A 9 -54.92 -0.16 -23.00
C ILE A 9 -54.30 1.13 -22.40
N THR A 10 -54.52 1.36 -21.15
CA THR A 10 -53.77 2.36 -20.37
C THR A 10 -52.45 1.69 -19.98
N ILE A 11 -51.41 1.92 -20.79
CA ILE A 11 -50.03 1.58 -20.39
C ILE A 11 -49.66 2.53 -19.27
N LEU A 12 -49.78 2.04 -18.02
CA LEU A 12 -49.24 2.70 -16.85
C LEU A 12 -47.71 2.52 -16.90
N SER A 13 -47.04 3.48 -17.53
CA SER A 13 -45.58 3.60 -17.48
C SER A 13 -45.17 3.89 -16.03
N LEU A 14 -44.93 2.82 -15.28
CA LEU A 14 -44.32 2.91 -13.96
C LEU A 14 -42.83 3.22 -14.19
N CYS A 15 -42.52 4.50 -14.42
CA CYS A 15 -41.15 4.99 -14.32
C CYS A 15 -40.72 4.83 -12.86
N CYS A 16 -40.22 3.65 -12.50
CA CYS A 16 -39.39 3.50 -11.32
C CYS A 16 -38.17 4.40 -11.52
N ILE A 17 -38.27 5.63 -11.02
CA ILE A 17 -37.12 6.49 -10.83
C ILE A 17 -36.30 5.82 -9.70
N PHE A 18 -35.51 4.81 -10.07
CA PHE A 18 -34.39 4.41 -9.26
C PHE A 18 -33.45 5.62 -9.22
N SER A 19 -33.67 6.47 -8.21
CA SER A 19 -32.66 7.45 -7.82
C SER A 19 -31.42 6.65 -7.39
N CYS A 20 -30.60 6.33 -8.37
CA CYS A 20 -29.27 5.80 -8.14
C CYS A 20 -28.54 6.95 -7.47
N LYS A 21 -28.53 6.99 -6.12
CA LYS A 21 -27.61 7.84 -5.38
C LYS A 21 -26.22 7.38 -5.76
N THR A 22 -25.65 8.03 -6.78
CA THR A 22 -24.22 7.89 -7.10
C THR A 22 -23.47 8.35 -5.84
N GLN A 23 -22.88 7.40 -5.14
CA GLN A 23 -22.09 7.72 -3.98
C GLN A 23 -20.85 8.49 -4.47
N HIS A 24 -20.65 9.67 -3.92
CA HIS A 24 -19.51 10.51 -4.25
C HIS A 24 -18.32 10.04 -3.41
N PHE A 25 -17.28 9.57 -4.06
CA PHE A 25 -16.02 9.23 -3.41
C PHE A 25 -15.19 10.50 -3.20
N GLU A 26 -14.52 10.61 -2.07
CA GLU A 26 -13.62 11.72 -1.78
C GLU A 26 -12.36 11.65 -2.67
N THR A 27 -11.81 12.80 -2.99
CA THR A 27 -10.52 12.86 -3.69
C THR A 27 -9.40 12.62 -2.68
N PRO A 28 -8.58 11.57 -2.84
CA PRO A 28 -7.48 11.30 -1.92
C PRO A 28 -6.36 12.34 -2.07
N GLU A 29 -5.54 12.47 -1.05
CA GLU A 29 -4.27 13.20 -1.17
C GLU A 29 -3.32 12.47 -2.12
N TYR A 30 -2.61 13.23 -2.95
CA TYR A 30 -1.60 12.71 -3.87
C TYR A 30 -0.21 13.20 -3.50
N GLY A 31 0.82 12.38 -3.77
CA GLY A 31 2.20 12.81 -3.73
C GLY A 31 2.53 13.73 -4.92
N LYS A 32 3.43 14.66 -4.71
CA LYS A 32 3.99 15.50 -5.79
C LYS A 32 5.00 14.65 -6.55
N ASN A 33 4.73 14.37 -7.82
CA ASN A 33 5.65 13.64 -8.67
C ASN A 33 6.45 14.64 -9.51
N GLU A 34 7.71 14.84 -9.14
CA GLU A 34 8.66 15.62 -9.94
C GLU A 34 9.47 14.75 -10.92
N ALA A 35 9.31 13.41 -10.83
CA ALA A 35 10.03 12.49 -11.69
C ALA A 35 9.35 12.33 -13.06
N GLU A 36 10.01 12.76 -14.10
CA GLU A 36 9.53 12.70 -15.49
C GLU A 36 9.36 11.27 -16.06
N LYS A 37 9.84 10.22 -15.39
CA LYS A 37 9.76 8.83 -15.89
C LYS A 37 9.20 7.88 -14.86
N VAL A 38 7.90 7.61 -14.97
CA VAL A 38 7.29 6.44 -14.33
C VAL A 38 7.73 5.20 -15.10
N PHE A 39 8.61 4.40 -14.51
CA PHE A 39 8.99 3.10 -15.08
C PHE A 39 7.87 2.10 -14.78
N GLU A 40 7.04 1.80 -15.76
CA GLU A 40 5.96 0.83 -15.62
C GLU A 40 6.41 -0.59 -15.94
N ILE A 41 6.32 -1.48 -14.97
CA ILE A 41 6.39 -2.92 -15.22
C ILE A 41 4.98 -3.45 -15.42
N LYS A 42 4.71 -4.03 -16.59
CA LYS A 42 3.37 -4.55 -16.92
C LYS A 42 2.87 -5.53 -15.86
N LYS A 43 1.70 -5.28 -15.29
CA LYS A 43 1.04 -6.05 -14.22
C LYS A 43 1.69 -5.97 -12.83
N VAL A 44 2.73 -5.19 -12.63
CA VAL A 44 3.23 -4.86 -11.30
C VAL A 44 2.69 -3.48 -10.92
N HIS A 45 1.68 -3.47 -10.04
CA HIS A 45 1.10 -2.21 -9.59
C HIS A 45 2.00 -1.52 -8.57
N ASN A 46 1.90 -0.20 -8.50
CA ASN A 46 2.62 0.63 -7.53
C ASN A 46 4.15 0.42 -7.56
N PHE A 47 4.70 0.01 -8.70
CA PHE A 47 6.14 -0.22 -8.87
C PHE A 47 6.87 1.12 -9.08
N ARG A 48 7.94 1.34 -8.33
CA ARG A 48 8.84 2.47 -8.50
C ARG A 48 10.17 2.27 -7.80
N ALA A 49 11.19 3.00 -8.26
CA ALA A 49 12.38 3.27 -7.48
C ALA A 49 12.08 4.32 -6.39
N VAL A 50 12.73 4.21 -5.25
CA VAL A 50 12.80 5.24 -4.22
C VAL A 50 14.18 5.88 -4.34
N GLY A 51 14.23 7.11 -4.79
CA GLY A 51 15.51 7.79 -5.04
C GLY A 51 15.28 9.19 -5.62
N ASN A 52 16.38 9.86 -5.94
CA ASN A 52 16.37 11.19 -6.56
C ASN A 52 15.69 12.28 -5.70
N ILE A 53 15.71 12.10 -4.38
CA ILE A 53 15.18 13.04 -3.37
C ILE A 53 16.30 13.46 -2.44
N LYS A 54 16.22 14.66 -1.87
CA LYS A 54 17.25 15.24 -0.99
C LYS A 54 16.89 15.08 0.48
N ASN A 55 17.87 14.71 1.28
CA ASN A 55 17.74 14.66 2.73
C ASN A 55 18.05 16.03 3.38
N THR A 56 17.90 16.13 4.71
CA THR A 56 18.14 17.36 5.48
C THR A 56 19.60 17.83 5.46
N GLU A 57 20.53 16.98 5.07
CA GLU A 57 21.95 17.30 4.88
C GLU A 57 22.26 17.76 3.44
N GLY A 58 21.23 17.89 2.58
CA GLY A 58 21.35 18.28 1.19
C GLY A 58 21.86 17.18 0.25
N ARG A 59 22.04 15.96 0.76
CA ARG A 59 22.50 14.82 -0.02
C ARG A 59 21.33 14.16 -0.74
N THR A 60 21.57 13.71 -1.98
CA THR A 60 20.56 13.09 -2.83
C THR A 60 20.59 11.57 -2.67
N LEU A 61 19.43 10.94 -2.43
CA LEU A 61 19.29 9.48 -2.42
C LEU A 61 19.60 8.91 -3.79
N LYS A 62 20.53 7.96 -3.85
CA LYS A 62 20.89 7.26 -5.08
C LYS A 62 19.67 6.53 -5.65
N GLU A 63 19.44 6.68 -6.95
CA GLU A 63 18.40 5.96 -7.66
C GLU A 63 18.84 4.52 -7.97
N GLY A 64 17.87 3.62 -8.16
CA GLY A 64 18.16 2.26 -8.61
C GLY A 64 18.67 1.30 -7.52
N ILE A 65 18.55 1.67 -6.24
CA ILE A 65 18.92 0.78 -5.13
C ILE A 65 17.66 0.23 -4.46
N PHE A 66 16.73 1.07 -4.08
CA PHE A 66 15.49 0.70 -3.42
C PHE A 66 14.34 0.71 -4.41
N TYR A 67 13.70 -0.43 -4.58
CA TYR A 67 12.47 -0.57 -5.35
C TYR A 67 11.34 -1.03 -4.47
N ARG A 68 10.13 -0.53 -4.75
CA ARG A 68 8.92 -0.95 -4.05
C ARG A 68 7.78 -1.21 -5.02
N SER A 69 6.87 -2.13 -4.64
CA SER A 69 5.71 -2.46 -5.48
C SER A 69 4.57 -3.09 -4.70
N ALA A 70 3.46 -3.39 -5.38
CA ALA A 70 2.51 -4.42 -4.98
C ALA A 70 3.08 -5.83 -5.27
N HIS A 71 2.36 -6.88 -4.85
CA HIS A 71 2.77 -8.27 -5.05
C HIS A 71 3.05 -8.61 -6.52
N LEU A 72 3.92 -9.59 -6.75
CA LEU A 72 4.42 -10.01 -8.05
C LEU A 72 3.64 -11.21 -8.63
N HIS A 73 2.35 -11.33 -8.29
CA HIS A 73 1.48 -12.40 -8.75
C HIS A 73 1.11 -12.26 -10.23
N LYS A 74 1.11 -13.37 -10.98
CA LYS A 74 0.72 -13.45 -12.40
C LYS A 74 1.57 -12.58 -13.34
N LEU A 75 2.86 -12.48 -13.07
CA LEU A 75 3.78 -11.84 -13.98
C LEU A 75 3.92 -12.62 -15.29
N LYS A 76 4.30 -11.92 -16.35
CA LYS A 76 4.66 -12.52 -17.63
C LYS A 76 6.15 -12.40 -17.87
N LYS A 77 6.70 -13.20 -18.80
CA LYS A 77 8.10 -13.18 -19.17
C LYS A 77 8.65 -11.76 -19.38
N LYS A 78 7.93 -10.90 -20.10
CA LYS A 78 8.34 -9.50 -20.31
C LYS A 78 8.54 -8.72 -19.01
N SER A 79 7.72 -8.97 -17.99
CA SER A 79 7.86 -8.32 -16.67
C SER A 79 9.10 -8.85 -15.93
N PHE A 80 9.41 -10.14 -16.08
CA PHE A 80 10.66 -10.72 -15.54
C PHE A 80 11.89 -10.09 -16.17
N ASP A 81 11.89 -9.97 -17.50
CA ASP A 81 12.99 -9.35 -18.25
C ASP A 81 13.20 -7.90 -17.80
N GLN A 82 12.09 -7.16 -17.57
CA GLN A 82 12.15 -5.78 -17.08
C GLN A 82 12.73 -5.69 -15.66
N ILE A 83 12.31 -6.58 -14.73
CA ILE A 83 12.84 -6.63 -13.36
C ILE A 83 14.33 -7.00 -13.38
N GLY A 84 14.72 -7.97 -14.20
CA GLY A 84 16.11 -8.38 -14.36
C GLY A 84 17.02 -7.26 -14.87
N GLN A 85 16.53 -6.42 -15.80
CA GLN A 85 17.27 -5.27 -16.33
C GLN A 85 17.54 -4.18 -15.27
N LEU A 86 16.78 -4.15 -14.18
CA LEU A 86 17.01 -3.22 -13.06
C LEU A 86 18.11 -3.69 -12.11
N GLY A 87 18.69 -4.86 -12.35
CA GLY A 87 19.73 -5.41 -11.49
C GLY A 87 19.25 -5.88 -10.12
N ILE A 88 17.91 -5.98 -9.92
CA ILE A 88 17.32 -6.46 -8.67
C ILE A 88 17.74 -7.90 -8.41
N THR A 89 18.37 -8.15 -7.27
CA THR A 89 18.89 -9.48 -6.91
C THR A 89 18.14 -10.11 -5.75
N GLU A 90 17.32 -9.30 -5.06
CA GLU A 90 16.57 -9.75 -3.88
C GLU A 90 15.17 -9.15 -3.85
N VAL A 91 14.22 -9.99 -3.45
CA VAL A 91 12.82 -9.58 -3.19
C VAL A 91 12.47 -9.91 -1.75
N ILE A 92 12.01 -8.89 -1.01
CA ILE A 92 11.47 -9.03 0.34
C ILE A 92 9.95 -8.91 0.30
N ASP A 93 9.27 -9.98 0.67
CA ASP A 93 7.82 -10.06 0.77
C ASP A 93 7.37 -9.83 2.23
N LEU A 94 6.63 -8.75 2.46
CA LEU A 94 6.11 -8.36 3.78
C LEU A 94 4.73 -8.95 4.09
N ARG A 95 4.23 -9.84 3.26
CA ARG A 95 2.91 -10.45 3.39
C ARG A 95 2.94 -11.64 4.35
N ASN A 96 1.77 -11.92 4.96
CA ASN A 96 1.59 -13.13 5.74
C ASN A 96 1.42 -14.37 4.85
N SER A 97 1.50 -15.56 5.46
CA SER A 97 1.42 -16.84 4.78
C SER A 97 0.14 -17.01 3.97
N LYS A 98 -0.99 -16.48 4.47
CA LYS A 98 -2.29 -16.60 3.81
C LYS A 98 -2.39 -15.71 2.57
N GLU A 99 -1.95 -14.46 2.64
CA GLU A 99 -1.90 -13.56 1.49
C GLU A 99 -1.03 -14.17 0.37
N ILE A 100 0.11 -14.77 0.73
CA ILE A 100 1.02 -15.43 -0.22
C ILE A 100 0.33 -16.64 -0.85
N SER A 101 -0.34 -17.49 -0.07
CA SER A 101 -1.03 -18.67 -0.60
C SER A 101 -2.16 -18.32 -1.57
N GLN A 102 -2.86 -17.19 -1.35
CA GLN A 102 -3.91 -16.71 -2.24
C GLN A 102 -3.38 -16.07 -3.52
N SER A 103 -2.20 -15.48 -3.46
CA SER A 103 -1.58 -14.77 -4.57
C SER A 103 -0.06 -14.96 -4.56
N PRO A 104 0.43 -16.17 -4.84
CA PRO A 104 1.87 -16.46 -4.80
C PRO A 104 2.61 -15.62 -5.83
N ASP A 105 3.75 -15.09 -5.43
CA ASP A 105 4.62 -14.35 -6.33
C ASP A 105 5.29 -15.29 -7.33
N GLN A 106 5.57 -14.71 -8.48
CA GLN A 106 6.41 -15.32 -9.49
C GLN A 106 7.73 -14.58 -9.50
N ILE A 107 8.78 -15.24 -9.00
CA ILE A 107 10.10 -14.65 -8.87
C ILE A 107 10.97 -15.09 -10.05
N PRO A 108 11.64 -14.16 -10.75
CA PRO A 108 12.58 -14.51 -11.82
C PRO A 108 13.74 -15.36 -11.29
N ASN A 109 14.26 -16.25 -12.13
CA ASN A 109 15.43 -17.05 -11.78
C ASN A 109 16.63 -16.15 -11.43
N GLY A 110 17.39 -16.53 -10.41
CA GLY A 110 18.56 -15.78 -9.94
C GLY A 110 18.26 -14.64 -8.97
N ILE A 111 16.99 -14.41 -8.64
CA ILE A 111 16.59 -13.48 -7.59
C ILE A 111 16.31 -14.24 -6.28
N THR A 112 16.93 -13.81 -5.20
CA THR A 112 16.67 -14.35 -3.86
C THR A 112 15.33 -13.84 -3.35
N TYR A 113 14.49 -14.73 -2.86
CA TYR A 113 13.19 -14.39 -2.26
C TYR A 113 13.22 -14.65 -0.77
N LYS A 114 12.89 -13.62 0.01
CA LYS A 114 12.77 -13.69 1.46
C LYS A 114 11.38 -13.23 1.91
N LYS A 115 10.82 -13.89 2.92
CA LYS A 115 9.54 -13.54 3.51
C LYS A 115 9.75 -13.08 4.95
N TYR A 116 9.23 -11.91 5.28
CA TYR A 116 9.19 -11.36 6.63
C TYR A 116 7.80 -10.78 6.91
N SER A 117 7.01 -11.46 7.73
CA SER A 117 5.69 -10.99 8.13
C SER A 117 5.69 -10.49 9.56
N ALA A 118 5.35 -9.22 9.77
CA ALA A 118 5.16 -8.68 11.11
C ALA A 118 3.87 -9.20 11.78
N PHE A 119 2.90 -9.65 10.98
CA PHE A 119 1.63 -10.22 11.46
C PHE A 119 1.27 -11.45 10.67
N GLU A 120 1.09 -12.57 11.33
CA GLU A 120 0.47 -13.76 10.72
C GLU A 120 -1.06 -13.71 10.88
N ASP A 121 -1.78 -14.24 9.91
CA ASP A 121 -3.25 -14.31 9.95
C ASP A 121 -3.67 -15.58 10.70
N GLU A 122 -3.87 -15.48 11.98
CA GLU A 122 -4.40 -16.53 12.82
C GLU A 122 -5.93 -16.60 12.66
N GLY A 123 -6.44 -17.74 12.20
CA GLY A 123 -7.87 -18.02 12.18
C GLY A 123 -8.70 -17.35 11.09
N ASP A 124 -8.11 -17.05 9.91
CA ASP A 124 -8.84 -16.52 8.74
C ASP A 124 -9.46 -15.12 8.91
N GLN A 125 -8.79 -14.25 9.67
CA GLN A 125 -9.25 -12.90 9.99
C GLN A 125 -9.56 -12.08 8.72
N LEU A 126 -8.75 -12.21 7.67
CA LEU A 126 -8.94 -11.47 6.42
C LEU A 126 -10.27 -11.83 5.73
N SER A 127 -10.60 -13.12 5.65
CA SER A 127 -11.88 -13.55 5.06
C SER A 127 -13.06 -13.17 5.95
N GLN A 128 -12.90 -13.22 7.27
CA GLN A 128 -13.93 -12.76 8.21
C GLN A 128 -14.20 -11.27 8.08
N ALA A 129 -13.14 -10.43 8.05
CA ALA A 129 -13.26 -8.99 7.83
C ALA A 129 -13.99 -8.69 6.51
N ARG A 130 -13.63 -9.37 5.42
CA ARG A 130 -14.32 -9.22 4.14
C ARG A 130 -15.81 -9.58 4.22
N LYS A 131 -16.16 -10.66 4.91
CA LYS A 131 -17.57 -11.05 5.12
C LYS A 131 -18.33 -9.99 5.91
N LEU A 132 -17.70 -9.39 6.92
CA LEU A 132 -18.33 -8.32 7.74
C LEU A 132 -18.59 -7.07 6.89
N VAL A 133 -17.63 -6.66 6.06
CA VAL A 133 -17.80 -5.53 5.11
C VAL A 133 -18.97 -5.81 4.16
N LEU A 134 -19.00 -6.98 3.50
CA LEU A 134 -20.08 -7.34 2.55
C LEU A 134 -21.46 -7.40 3.23
N LYS A 135 -21.52 -7.74 4.51
CA LYS A 135 -22.76 -7.77 5.30
C LYS A 135 -23.16 -6.40 5.88
N GLY A 136 -22.38 -5.34 5.64
CA GLY A 136 -22.61 -4.01 6.20
C GLY A 136 -22.46 -3.95 7.71
N LYS A 137 -21.57 -4.76 8.27
CA LYS A 137 -21.25 -4.78 9.71
C LYS A 137 -20.03 -3.93 10.07
N VAL A 138 -19.42 -3.29 9.09
CA VAL A 138 -18.28 -2.37 9.21
C VAL A 138 -18.65 -1.12 8.44
N ASN A 139 -18.57 0.04 9.07
CA ASN A 139 -18.74 1.34 8.44
C ASN A 139 -17.39 2.01 8.15
N ALA A 140 -17.39 3.16 7.47
CA ALA A 140 -16.18 3.89 7.10
C ALA A 140 -15.35 4.32 8.32
N SER A 141 -15.98 4.70 9.43
CA SER A 141 -15.28 5.09 10.67
C SER A 141 -14.56 3.89 11.30
N ASP A 142 -15.19 2.72 11.31
CA ASP A 142 -14.56 1.49 11.82
C ASP A 142 -13.35 1.10 10.97
N ALA A 143 -13.47 1.19 9.64
CA ALA A 143 -12.38 0.90 8.72
C ALA A 143 -11.21 1.87 8.92
N ASP A 144 -11.51 3.14 9.08
CA ASP A 144 -10.54 4.20 9.31
C ASP A 144 -9.79 4.00 10.63
N LYS A 145 -10.53 3.78 11.73
CA LYS A 145 -9.93 3.45 13.03
C LYS A 145 -9.02 2.23 12.94
N ARG A 146 -9.46 1.17 12.27
CA ARG A 146 -8.64 -0.04 12.10
C ARG A 146 -7.37 0.22 11.30
N MET A 147 -7.42 1.12 10.31
CA MET A 147 -6.20 1.53 9.59
C MET A 147 -5.23 2.26 10.51
N ILE A 148 -5.70 3.20 11.32
CA ILE A 148 -4.87 3.92 12.31
C ILE A 148 -4.23 2.93 13.30
N ASP A 149 -5.02 2.02 13.87
CA ASP A 149 -4.54 1.01 14.81
C ASP A 149 -3.51 0.09 14.16
N PHE A 150 -3.75 -0.35 12.91
CA PHE A 150 -2.80 -1.16 12.15
C PHE A 150 -1.43 -0.49 11.99
N TYR A 151 -1.38 0.81 11.71
CA TYR A 151 -0.11 1.52 11.55
C TYR A 151 0.65 1.65 12.89
N ARG A 152 -0.05 1.84 14.01
CA ARG A 152 0.53 1.84 15.36
C ARG A 152 1.10 0.47 15.72
N GLU A 153 0.28 -0.57 15.55
CA GLU A 153 0.63 -1.96 15.83
C GLU A 153 1.84 -2.40 14.98
N TYR A 154 1.88 -2.04 13.69
CA TYR A 154 2.92 -2.49 12.76
C TYR A 154 4.33 -2.13 13.24
N VAL A 155 4.52 -0.96 13.82
CA VAL A 155 5.84 -0.49 14.28
C VAL A 155 6.19 -0.91 15.72
N THR A 156 5.23 -1.46 16.49
CA THR A 156 5.42 -1.71 17.93
C THR A 156 5.15 -3.13 18.39
N GLU A 157 4.36 -3.93 17.64
CA GLU A 157 3.98 -5.28 18.08
C GLU A 157 5.10 -6.32 17.87
N ASN A 158 5.82 -6.25 16.74
CA ASN A 158 6.88 -7.19 16.39
C ASN A 158 8.17 -6.45 16.01
N PRO A 159 8.81 -5.74 16.94
CA PRO A 159 9.96 -4.89 16.66
C PRO A 159 11.16 -5.66 16.09
N GLU A 160 11.38 -6.92 16.50
CA GLU A 160 12.47 -7.75 15.98
C GLU A 160 12.29 -8.09 14.48
N ILE A 161 11.05 -8.29 14.03
CA ILE A 161 10.78 -8.50 12.60
C ILE A 161 11.02 -7.21 11.82
N ILE A 162 10.59 -6.06 12.34
CA ILE A 162 10.85 -4.76 11.71
C ILE A 162 12.35 -4.49 11.62
N LYS A 163 13.09 -4.75 12.70
CA LYS A 163 14.56 -4.67 12.71
C LYS A 163 15.18 -5.56 11.65
N THR A 164 14.73 -6.82 11.54
CA THR A 164 15.21 -7.77 10.53
C THR A 164 14.96 -7.24 9.12
N ILE A 165 13.74 -6.79 8.82
CA ILE A 165 13.38 -6.21 7.51
C ILE A 165 14.28 -5.03 7.16
N ILE A 166 14.44 -4.08 8.10
CA ILE A 166 15.26 -2.88 7.87
C ILE A 166 16.73 -3.28 7.70
N THR A 167 17.25 -4.19 8.50
CA THR A 167 18.64 -4.65 8.40
C THR A 167 18.89 -5.31 7.04
N GLU A 168 18.04 -6.23 6.60
CA GLU A 168 18.16 -6.89 5.30
C GLU A 168 18.19 -5.87 4.14
N ILE A 169 17.30 -4.88 4.17
CA ILE A 169 17.24 -3.85 3.13
C ILE A 169 18.49 -2.95 3.16
N MET A 170 18.91 -2.50 4.35
CA MET A 170 20.01 -1.55 4.49
C MET A 170 21.41 -2.19 4.32
N GLU A 171 21.52 -3.49 4.56
CA GLU A 171 22.78 -4.20 4.33
C GLU A 171 22.93 -4.69 2.88
N SER A 172 21.88 -4.69 2.09
CA SER A 172 21.96 -5.12 0.70
C SER A 172 23.04 -4.34 -0.07
N GLU A 173 23.91 -5.05 -0.78
CA GLU A 173 24.96 -4.51 -1.65
C GLU A 173 24.46 -4.19 -3.07
N LYS A 174 23.25 -4.68 -3.41
CA LYS A 174 22.66 -4.63 -4.74
C LYS A 174 21.22 -4.10 -4.69
N PRO A 175 20.66 -3.73 -5.86
CA PRO A 175 19.26 -3.31 -5.92
C PRO A 175 18.31 -4.34 -5.31
N ILE A 176 17.41 -3.87 -4.46
CA ILE A 176 16.47 -4.68 -3.72
C ILE A 176 15.03 -4.20 -3.96
N LEU A 177 14.12 -5.15 -4.10
CA LEU A 177 12.67 -4.89 -4.20
C LEU A 177 11.99 -5.38 -2.93
N TYR A 178 11.22 -4.51 -2.27
CA TYR A 178 10.38 -4.92 -1.15
C TYR A 178 8.93 -4.55 -1.40
N HIS A 179 8.01 -5.43 -1.00
CA HIS A 179 6.60 -5.26 -1.30
C HIS A 179 5.68 -5.89 -0.27
N CYS A 180 4.39 -5.53 -0.35
CA CYS A 180 3.31 -6.23 0.31
C CYS A 180 2.19 -6.53 -0.69
N THR A 181 0.94 -6.67 -0.27
CA THR A 181 -0.17 -6.93 -1.21
C THR A 181 -0.44 -5.78 -2.17
N ALA A 182 -0.52 -4.55 -1.67
CA ALA A 182 -0.81 -3.35 -2.46
C ALA A 182 0.41 -2.42 -2.64
N GLY A 183 1.51 -2.69 -1.92
CA GLY A 183 2.70 -1.85 -1.92
C GLY A 183 2.50 -0.48 -1.28
N LYS A 184 1.43 -0.29 -0.49
CA LYS A 184 1.06 1.03 0.08
C LYS A 184 1.33 1.14 1.59
N ASP A 185 0.74 0.26 2.42
CA ASP A 185 0.77 0.37 3.88
C ASP A 185 2.09 -0.15 4.46
N ARG A 186 2.28 -1.46 4.61
CA ARG A 186 3.51 -2.08 5.15
C ARG A 186 4.76 -1.60 4.41
N THR A 187 4.71 -1.64 3.10
CA THR A 187 5.78 -1.13 2.23
C THR A 187 6.02 0.37 2.45
N GLY A 188 4.94 1.14 2.67
CA GLY A 188 5.02 2.58 2.97
C GLY A 188 5.71 2.87 4.30
N ILE A 189 5.35 2.14 5.37
CA ILE A 189 5.98 2.26 6.69
C ILE A 189 7.47 1.90 6.60
N VAL A 190 7.81 0.78 5.96
CA VAL A 190 9.21 0.36 5.77
C VAL A 190 10.01 1.43 5.01
N THR A 191 9.44 1.98 3.91
CA THR A 191 10.08 3.08 3.18
C THR A 191 10.28 4.31 4.06
N ALA A 192 9.27 4.68 4.86
CA ALA A 192 9.37 5.82 5.76
C ALA A 192 10.48 5.63 6.80
N LEU A 193 10.60 4.44 7.39
CA LEU A 193 11.69 4.12 8.34
C LEU A 193 13.07 4.21 7.67
N ILE A 194 13.23 3.70 6.44
CA ILE A 194 14.47 3.83 5.67
C ILE A 194 14.81 5.31 5.45
N LEU A 195 13.85 6.12 5.02
CA LEU A 195 14.06 7.53 4.79
C LEU A 195 14.39 8.30 6.09
N MET A 196 13.77 7.92 7.22
CA MET A 196 14.14 8.48 8.54
C MET A 196 15.56 8.13 8.96
N ILE A 197 16.01 6.89 8.75
CA ILE A 197 17.39 6.48 8.99
C ILE A 197 18.35 7.33 8.16
N LEU A 198 17.99 7.65 6.93
CA LEU A 198 18.77 8.46 5.99
C LEU A 198 18.57 9.98 6.19
N LYS A 199 17.89 10.40 7.27
CA LYS A 199 17.64 11.81 7.66
C LYS A 199 16.85 12.63 6.63
N PHE A 200 15.83 12.03 6.03
CA PHE A 200 14.86 12.79 5.24
C PHE A 200 13.85 13.49 6.16
N ASP A 201 13.39 14.68 5.76
CA ASP A 201 12.35 15.40 6.48
C ASP A 201 10.97 14.76 6.27
N LYS A 202 10.03 15.08 7.17
CA LYS A 202 8.68 14.51 7.15
C LYS A 202 7.92 14.81 5.86
N GLU A 203 8.08 16.00 5.28
CA GLU A 203 7.37 16.39 4.06
C GLU A 203 7.81 15.52 2.89
N THR A 204 9.10 15.33 2.73
CA THR A 204 9.68 14.43 1.72
C THR A 204 9.18 12.98 1.92
N ILE A 205 9.14 12.49 3.16
CA ILE A 205 8.64 11.16 3.50
C ILE A 205 7.15 11.03 3.16
N TYR A 206 6.31 12.00 3.53
CA TYR A 206 4.89 11.99 3.19
C TYR A 206 4.66 12.03 1.68
N ASN A 207 5.45 12.83 0.98
CA ASN A 207 5.35 12.94 -0.46
C ASN A 207 5.61 11.59 -1.14
N GLU A 208 6.71 10.90 -0.78
CA GLU A 208 7.00 9.57 -1.31
C GLU A 208 5.93 8.53 -0.92
N TYR A 209 5.44 8.56 0.31
CA TYR A 209 4.38 7.70 0.78
C TYR A 209 3.09 7.88 -0.04
N LEU A 210 2.64 9.13 -0.22
CA LEU A 210 1.42 9.48 -0.96
C LEU A 210 1.50 9.19 -2.45
N LEU A 211 2.71 9.07 -3.05
CA LEU A 211 2.84 8.61 -4.44
C LEU A 211 2.16 7.26 -4.67
N SER A 212 1.94 6.45 -3.64
CA SER A 212 1.17 5.21 -3.79
C SER A 212 -0.27 5.45 -4.23
N ASN A 213 -0.87 6.59 -3.89
CA ASN A 213 -2.19 6.97 -4.40
C ASN A 213 -2.12 7.31 -5.90
N ASN A 214 -1.08 8.02 -6.34
CA ASN A 214 -0.86 8.34 -7.75
C ASN A 214 -0.74 7.05 -8.60
N PHE A 215 0.20 6.18 -8.22
CA PHE A 215 0.48 4.95 -8.96
C PHE A 215 -0.67 3.94 -8.95
N ARG A 216 -1.53 3.99 -7.96
CA ARG A 216 -2.67 3.08 -7.81
C ARG A 216 -3.99 3.66 -8.31
N LYS A 217 -4.05 4.97 -8.62
CA LYS A 217 -5.27 5.67 -9.03
C LYS A 217 -6.09 4.91 -10.08
N PRO A 218 -5.54 4.51 -11.24
CA PRO A 218 -6.34 3.86 -12.28
C PRO A 218 -6.97 2.54 -11.80
N LEU A 219 -6.24 1.76 -10.99
CA LEU A 219 -6.72 0.50 -10.43
C LEU A 219 -7.81 0.72 -9.40
N VAL A 220 -7.61 1.67 -8.48
CA VAL A 220 -8.55 1.96 -7.39
C VAL A 220 -9.85 2.53 -7.93
N GLU A 221 -9.79 3.54 -8.78
CA GLU A 221 -10.98 4.12 -9.41
C GLU A 221 -11.80 3.09 -10.21
N LYS A 222 -11.11 2.20 -10.94
CA LYS A 222 -11.80 1.10 -11.64
C LYS A 222 -12.51 0.17 -10.65
N ARG A 223 -11.86 -0.16 -9.51
CA ARG A 223 -12.47 -1.03 -8.48
C ARG A 223 -13.65 -0.37 -7.79
N LEU A 224 -13.54 0.90 -7.43
CA LEU A 224 -14.62 1.65 -6.79
C LEU A 224 -15.82 1.81 -7.74
N ARG A 225 -15.60 2.14 -9.03
CA ARG A 225 -16.67 2.17 -10.03
C ARG A 225 -17.36 0.82 -10.18
N LEU A 226 -16.59 -0.28 -10.23
CA LEU A 226 -17.17 -1.61 -10.32
C LEU A 226 -17.99 -1.95 -9.07
N ALA A 227 -17.47 -1.65 -7.89
CA ALA A 227 -18.18 -1.86 -6.63
C ALA A 227 -19.49 -1.04 -6.58
N ASN A 228 -19.47 0.21 -7.02
CA ASN A 228 -20.66 1.06 -7.10
C ASN A 228 -21.68 0.48 -8.09
N ASN A 229 -21.27 0.04 -9.28
CA ASN A 229 -22.15 -0.57 -10.28
C ASN A 229 -22.77 -1.88 -9.80
N LEU A 230 -22.07 -2.65 -8.96
CA LEU A 230 -22.53 -3.92 -8.40
C LEU A 230 -23.14 -3.79 -7.00
N HIS A 231 -23.30 -2.57 -6.48
CA HIS A 231 -23.80 -2.33 -5.11
C HIS A 231 -25.20 -2.91 -4.89
N PHE A 232 -26.02 -3.01 -5.93
CA PHE A 232 -27.34 -3.62 -5.86
C PHE A 232 -27.32 -5.10 -5.42
N LEU A 233 -26.20 -5.81 -5.61
CA LEU A 233 -25.98 -7.18 -5.15
C LEU A 233 -25.64 -7.23 -3.65
N TYR A 234 -25.09 -6.15 -3.11
CA TYR A 234 -24.66 -6.03 -1.71
C TYR A 234 -25.15 -4.70 -1.10
N PRO A 235 -26.48 -4.47 -1.01
CA PRO A 235 -27.06 -3.17 -0.68
C PRO A 235 -26.76 -2.71 0.76
N LYS A 236 -26.31 -3.61 1.64
CA LYS A 236 -25.91 -3.30 3.01
C LYS A 236 -24.45 -2.89 3.14
N MET A 237 -23.63 -3.12 2.12
CA MET A 237 -22.21 -2.79 2.16
C MET A 237 -22.03 -1.26 2.07
N ASP A 238 -21.26 -0.71 3.02
CA ASP A 238 -20.85 0.68 2.93
C ASP A 238 -19.67 0.82 1.95
N LEU A 239 -19.90 1.49 0.82
CA LEU A 239 -18.88 1.69 -0.22
C LEU A 239 -17.74 2.60 0.25
N GLN A 240 -17.95 3.46 1.23
CA GLN A 240 -16.90 4.29 1.82
C GLN A 240 -15.86 3.44 2.56
N VAL A 241 -16.23 2.26 3.06
CA VAL A 241 -15.25 1.29 3.61
C VAL A 241 -14.23 0.90 2.57
N LEU A 242 -14.67 0.61 1.33
CA LEU A 242 -13.75 0.25 0.24
C LEU A 242 -12.84 1.42 -0.12
N GLU A 243 -13.36 2.63 -0.06
CA GLU A 243 -12.59 3.86 -0.28
C GLU A 243 -11.50 4.01 0.77
N LYS A 244 -11.84 3.99 2.06
CA LYS A 244 -10.88 4.10 3.18
C LYS A 244 -9.79 3.01 3.13
N LEU A 245 -10.14 1.80 2.77
CA LEU A 245 -9.19 0.70 2.62
C LEU A 245 -8.35 0.78 1.32
N SER A 246 -8.76 1.57 0.34
CA SER A 246 -8.08 1.66 -0.97
C SER A 246 -7.01 2.72 -1.01
N TRP A 247 -7.23 3.86 -0.40
CA TRP A 247 -6.30 4.98 -0.35
C TRP A 247 -5.43 4.96 0.91
N ILE A 248 -4.40 5.79 0.91
CA ILE A 248 -3.60 6.10 2.10
C ILE A 248 -3.72 7.59 2.40
N GLU A 249 -3.57 7.94 3.67
CA GLU A 249 -3.67 9.30 4.19
C GLU A 249 -2.47 9.58 5.11
N LYS A 250 -1.97 10.81 5.15
CA LYS A 250 -0.84 11.21 6.02
C LYS A 250 -1.03 10.78 7.46
N ARG A 251 -2.25 10.94 8.00
CA ARG A 251 -2.57 10.61 9.39
C ARG A 251 -2.37 9.13 9.75
N TYR A 252 -2.40 8.21 8.78
CA TYR A 252 -2.06 6.81 9.04
C TYR A 252 -0.58 6.66 9.36
N LEU A 253 0.28 7.32 8.59
CA LEU A 253 1.70 7.31 8.85
C LEU A 253 2.05 8.11 10.12
N ASP A 254 1.35 9.22 10.38
CA ASP A 254 1.46 9.97 11.65
C ASP A 254 1.15 9.09 12.86
N ALA A 255 0.13 8.24 12.78
CA ALA A 255 -0.22 7.33 13.87
C ALA A 255 0.94 6.37 14.21
N ALA A 256 1.69 5.88 13.21
CA ALA A 256 2.90 5.09 13.44
C ALA A 256 3.98 5.91 14.14
N PHE A 257 4.24 7.15 13.70
CA PHE A 257 5.25 8.02 14.29
C PHE A 257 4.91 8.46 15.71
N GLU A 258 3.64 8.78 15.96
CA GLU A 258 3.13 9.10 17.29
C GLU A 258 3.29 7.94 18.26
N GLU A 259 2.97 6.72 17.82
CA GLU A 259 3.12 5.54 18.67
C GLU A 259 4.60 5.21 18.95
N ILE A 260 5.49 5.37 17.96
CA ILE A 260 6.94 5.28 18.18
C ILE A 260 7.39 6.32 19.23
N ASN A 261 7.01 7.58 19.06
CA ASN A 261 7.40 8.65 20.01
C ASN A 261 6.85 8.38 21.41
N LYS A 262 5.61 7.93 21.51
CA LYS A 262 4.97 7.59 22.79
C LYS A 262 5.66 6.44 23.51
N LYS A 263 6.04 5.38 22.78
CA LYS A 263 6.60 4.16 23.36
C LYS A 263 8.11 4.25 23.61
N TYR A 264 8.85 4.96 22.76
CA TYR A 264 10.31 4.99 22.77
C TYR A 264 10.90 6.40 22.96
N GLY A 265 10.07 7.43 23.10
CA GLY A 265 10.47 8.81 23.33
C GLY A 265 10.77 9.62 22.08
N SER A 266 11.39 9.03 21.06
CA SER A 266 11.65 9.68 19.77
C SER A 266 11.90 8.66 18.66
N ILE A 267 11.82 9.11 17.40
CA ILE A 267 12.21 8.32 16.23
C ILE A 267 13.68 7.92 16.31
N ASP A 268 14.56 8.82 16.74
CA ASP A 268 15.99 8.52 16.85
C ASP A 268 16.25 7.46 17.93
N ALA A 269 15.54 7.52 19.06
CA ALA A 269 15.59 6.48 20.07
C ALA A 269 15.10 5.12 19.54
N TYR A 270 14.04 5.10 18.74
CA TYR A 270 13.57 3.89 18.07
C TYR A 270 14.61 3.31 17.11
N ILE A 271 15.23 4.15 16.28
CA ILE A 271 16.30 3.74 15.37
C ILE A 271 17.46 3.11 16.13
N GLN A 272 17.87 3.69 17.25
CA GLN A 272 19.00 3.20 18.02
C GLN A 272 18.66 1.96 18.85
N GLN A 273 17.57 2.01 19.63
CA GLN A 273 17.26 0.99 20.63
C GLN A 273 16.55 -0.22 20.04
N VAL A 274 15.64 0.02 19.08
CA VAL A 274 14.80 -1.04 18.49
C VAL A 274 15.43 -1.57 17.23
N LEU A 275 15.80 -0.71 16.29
CA LEU A 275 16.42 -1.15 15.05
C LEU A 275 17.91 -1.49 15.21
N GLY A 276 18.53 -1.11 16.33
CA GLY A 276 19.92 -1.40 16.62
C GLY A 276 20.93 -0.62 15.75
N ILE A 277 20.50 0.50 15.19
CA ILE A 277 21.33 1.32 14.29
C ILE A 277 21.96 2.46 15.07
N SER A 278 23.25 2.32 15.41
CA SER A 278 24.02 3.38 16.07
C SER A 278 24.22 4.59 15.16
N GLU A 279 24.56 5.77 15.71
CA GLU A 279 24.87 6.97 14.91
C GLU A 279 26.02 6.73 13.92
N VAL A 280 27.02 5.94 14.30
CA VAL A 280 28.13 5.56 13.40
C VAL A 280 27.58 4.74 12.21
N LYS A 281 26.74 3.75 12.48
CA LYS A 281 26.13 2.92 11.44
C LYS A 281 25.18 3.74 10.55
N ARG A 282 24.43 4.64 11.16
CA ARG A 282 23.55 5.58 10.45
C ARG A 282 24.33 6.47 9.48
N ALA A 283 25.46 7.03 9.92
CA ALA A 283 26.34 7.81 9.06
C ALA A 283 26.90 6.98 7.88
N GLN A 284 27.28 5.72 8.12
CA GLN A 284 27.70 4.79 7.07
C GLN A 284 26.59 4.55 6.04
N TYR A 285 25.33 4.36 6.47
CA TYR A 285 24.20 4.19 5.55
C TYR A 285 23.93 5.46 4.73
N ILE A 286 23.99 6.64 5.36
CA ILE A 286 23.85 7.90 4.65
C ILE A 286 24.93 8.00 3.55
N GLN A 287 26.19 7.72 3.87
CA GLN A 287 27.27 7.73 2.89
C GLN A 287 27.08 6.66 1.79
N LYS A 288 26.65 5.44 2.16
CA LYS A 288 26.41 4.33 1.23
C LYS A 288 25.31 4.66 0.21
N PHE A 289 24.20 5.23 0.65
CA PHE A 289 22.98 5.39 -0.14
C PHE A 289 22.75 6.79 -0.72
N THR A 290 23.54 7.78 -0.35
CA THR A 290 23.41 9.16 -0.87
C THR A 290 24.72 9.65 -1.51
N HIS A 291 24.61 10.70 -2.34
CA HIS A 291 25.73 11.43 -2.94
C HIS A 291 25.51 12.93 -2.84
#